data_e013b4b610b80a4316872b9d510e4b8a
#
_entry.id   e013b4b610b80a4316872b9d510e4b8a
#
_cell.length_a   1.000
_cell.length_b   1.000
_cell.length_c   1.000
_cell.angle_alpha   90.00
_cell.angle_beta   90.00
_cell.angle_gamma   90.00
#
_symmetry.space_group_name_H-M   'P 1'
#
loop_
_entity.id
_entity.type
_entity.pdbx_description
1 polymer ?
#
loop_
_entity_poly.entity_id
_entity_poly.type
_entity_poly.pdbx_seq_one_letter_code
_entity_poly.pdbx_strand_id
1 'polypeptide(L)'
;KNKEKKFFRKIHTSTKRNYLERMMNKKIYSMKIAKKYGKDYWDGNRSYGYGGYKFIKGYWTNMANKLIKHYKLSQNSKILDIGCGKGYLLYEIKKIIPSIKIVGIDISKYAINNSKKEIKKCLFVKKAQDKFRYQKDYFDLVISMGCLHNLFLYDLKKVIITINYIAKKSYIMVE
;
A
#
# COMPACT_ATOMS: atom_id res chain seq x y z
N LYS A 1 -9.19 -19.74 11.45
CA LYS A 1 -8.16 -20.23 10.50
C LYS A 1 -7.96 -19.15 9.44
N ASN A 2 -6.78 -18.53 9.40
CA ASN A 2 -6.39 -17.57 8.35
C ASN A 2 -6.24 -18.34 7.03
N LYS A 3 -7.09 -18.02 6.03
CA LYS A 3 -6.97 -18.61 4.68
C LYS A 3 -6.13 -17.68 3.81
N GLU A 4 -5.08 -18.22 3.17
CA GLU A 4 -4.35 -17.52 2.12
C GLU A 4 -5.29 -17.20 0.96
N LYS A 5 -5.34 -15.93 0.51
CA LYS A 5 -6.21 -15.48 -0.57
C LYS A 5 -5.40 -14.80 -1.68
N LYS A 6 -5.45 -15.37 -2.87
CA LYS A 6 -4.66 -14.94 -4.04
C LYS A 6 -5.43 -13.94 -4.90
N PHE A 7 -5.47 -12.66 -4.49
CA PHE A 7 -6.13 -11.63 -5.28
C PHE A 7 -5.31 -11.15 -6.50
N PHE A 8 -3.97 -11.29 -6.49
CA PHE A 8 -3.04 -10.68 -7.44
C PHE A 8 -2.29 -11.63 -8.37
N ARG A 9 -2.58 -12.92 -8.38
CA ARG A 9 -1.74 -13.96 -9.00
C ARG A 9 -1.32 -13.68 -10.46
N LYS A 10 -2.17 -13.03 -11.29
CA LYS A 10 -1.85 -12.76 -12.71
C LYS A 10 -0.94 -11.56 -12.94
N ILE A 11 -1.01 -10.55 -12.09
CA ILE A 11 -0.29 -9.28 -12.29
C ILE A 11 1.18 -9.41 -11.87
N HIS A 12 1.45 -10.08 -10.74
CA HIS A 12 2.82 -10.28 -10.24
C HIS A 12 3.62 -11.31 -11.02
N THR A 13 2.99 -12.32 -11.61
CA THR A 13 3.67 -13.36 -12.39
C THR A 13 3.98 -12.97 -13.83
N SER A 14 3.46 -11.86 -14.32
CA SER A 14 3.66 -11.40 -15.70
C SER A 14 5.03 -10.72 -15.94
N THR A 15 5.75 -10.35 -14.90
CA THR A 15 7.03 -9.63 -15.04
C THR A 15 8.20 -10.58 -14.91
N LYS A 16 8.87 -10.90 -16.01
CA LYS A 16 10.16 -11.62 -16.00
C LYS A 16 11.25 -10.65 -15.48
N ARG A 17 11.88 -10.99 -14.36
CA ARG A 17 12.96 -10.18 -13.75
C ARG A 17 14.28 -10.91 -13.91
N ASN A 18 15.28 -10.28 -14.54
CA ASN A 18 16.64 -10.78 -14.53
C ASN A 18 17.32 -10.39 -13.19
N TYR A 19 17.25 -11.29 -12.22
CA TYR A 19 17.79 -11.06 -10.88
C TYR A 19 19.31 -11.00 -10.86
N LEU A 20 19.99 -11.75 -11.73
CA LEU A 20 21.46 -11.79 -11.80
C LEU A 20 22.03 -10.43 -12.24
N GLU A 21 21.50 -9.88 -13.31
CA GLU A 21 21.90 -8.57 -13.83
C GLU A 21 21.67 -7.45 -12.79
N ARG A 22 20.55 -7.52 -12.05
CA ARG A 22 20.27 -6.57 -10.95
C ARG A 22 21.23 -6.72 -9.78
N MET A 23 21.75 -7.93 -9.52
CA MET A 23 22.75 -8.14 -8.45
C MET A 23 24.12 -7.58 -8.83
N MET A 24 24.49 -7.65 -10.10
CA MET A 24 25.79 -7.20 -10.61
C MET A 24 25.87 -5.67 -10.80
N ASN A 25 24.72 -4.99 -11.02
CA ASN A 25 24.67 -3.57 -11.36
C ASN A 25 24.45 -2.70 -10.11
N LYS A 26 25.56 -2.19 -9.50
CA LYS A 26 25.54 -1.15 -8.46
C LYS A 26 24.44 -1.30 -7.39
N LYS A 27 24.16 -2.54 -6.95
CA LYS A 27 23.07 -2.90 -6.05
C LYS A 27 23.02 -2.02 -4.79
N ILE A 28 24.18 -1.80 -4.14
CA ILE A 28 24.28 -0.99 -2.91
C ILE A 28 23.84 0.45 -3.17
N TYR A 29 24.27 1.03 -4.30
CA TYR A 29 23.89 2.38 -4.69
C TYR A 29 22.39 2.48 -4.95
N SER A 30 21.84 1.55 -5.71
CA SER A 30 20.39 1.48 -5.99
C SER A 30 19.57 1.32 -4.71
N MET A 31 20.02 0.50 -3.76
CA MET A 31 19.36 0.35 -2.46
C MET A 31 19.38 1.63 -1.61
N LYS A 32 20.50 2.38 -1.62
CA LYS A 32 20.60 3.68 -0.92
C LYS A 32 19.59 4.70 -1.47
N ILE A 33 19.38 4.72 -2.79
CA ILE A 33 18.38 5.58 -3.43
C ILE A 33 16.97 5.09 -3.09
N ALA A 34 16.71 3.78 -3.25
CA ALA A 34 15.42 3.19 -2.97
C ALA A 34 14.92 3.48 -1.55
N LYS A 35 15.79 3.37 -0.55
CA LYS A 35 15.46 3.62 0.87
C LYS A 35 15.02 5.05 1.17
N LYS A 36 15.24 6.01 0.27
CA LYS A 36 14.75 7.38 0.44
C LYS A 36 13.27 7.53 0.10
N TYR A 37 12.68 6.57 -0.59
CA TYR A 37 11.28 6.57 -1.05
C TYR A 37 10.87 7.89 -1.76
N GLY A 38 11.85 8.57 -2.38
CA GLY A 38 11.69 9.84 -3.08
C GLY A 38 11.26 9.65 -4.54
N LYS A 39 11.41 10.72 -5.35
CA LYS A 39 11.10 10.74 -6.79
C LYS A 39 11.76 9.57 -7.54
N ASP A 40 13.05 9.31 -7.26
CA ASP A 40 13.81 8.28 -7.97
C ASP A 40 13.27 6.87 -7.72
N TYR A 41 12.76 6.60 -6.51
CA TYR A 41 12.10 5.34 -6.17
C TYR A 41 10.79 5.14 -6.95
N TRP A 42 9.96 6.18 -7.05
CA TRP A 42 8.64 6.08 -7.66
C TRP A 42 8.68 6.22 -9.18
N ASP A 43 9.34 7.27 -9.67
CA ASP A 43 9.25 7.72 -11.07
C ASP A 43 10.63 7.82 -11.76
N GLY A 44 11.71 7.41 -11.07
CA GLY A 44 13.07 7.36 -11.61
C GLY A 44 13.40 6.07 -12.36
N ASN A 45 14.68 5.72 -12.40
CA ASN A 45 15.12 4.51 -13.07
C ASN A 45 14.57 3.25 -12.41
N ARG A 46 14.23 2.23 -13.21
CA ARG A 46 13.69 0.95 -12.76
C ARG A 46 14.61 0.21 -11.76
N SER A 47 15.91 0.45 -11.80
CA SER A 47 16.87 -0.12 -10.84
C SER A 47 16.66 0.38 -9.41
N TYR A 48 16.04 1.55 -9.23
CA TYR A 48 15.82 2.16 -7.91
C TYR A 48 14.47 1.82 -7.29
N GLY A 49 13.50 1.34 -8.08
CA GLY A 49 12.17 1.06 -7.57
C GLY A 49 11.15 0.74 -8.68
N TYR A 50 10.08 1.52 -8.74
CA TYR A 50 8.97 1.25 -9.66
C TYR A 50 9.27 1.57 -11.13
N GLY A 51 10.18 2.51 -11.43
CA GLY A 51 10.51 2.91 -12.81
C GLY A 51 9.36 3.66 -13.50
N GLY A 52 8.59 4.44 -12.74
CA GLY A 52 7.42 5.17 -13.20
C GLY A 52 6.12 4.57 -12.66
N TYR A 53 5.67 5.05 -11.50
CA TYR A 53 4.44 4.61 -10.86
C TYR A 53 3.30 5.57 -11.22
N LYS A 54 2.69 5.35 -12.38
CA LYS A 54 1.58 6.17 -12.92
C LYS A 54 0.22 5.48 -12.68
N PHE A 55 -0.83 6.29 -12.58
CA PHE A 55 -2.18 5.76 -12.56
C PHE A 55 -2.55 5.17 -13.92
N ILE A 56 -2.91 3.90 -13.93
CA ILE A 56 -3.41 3.19 -15.11
C ILE A 56 -4.89 2.90 -14.85
N LYS A 57 -5.77 3.43 -15.71
CA LYS A 57 -7.22 3.22 -15.61
C LYS A 57 -7.54 1.72 -15.64
N GLY A 58 -8.34 1.25 -14.70
CA GLY A 58 -8.76 -0.15 -14.62
C GLY A 58 -7.77 -1.09 -13.91
N TYR A 59 -6.51 -0.69 -13.73
CA TYR A 59 -5.50 -1.56 -13.12
C TYR A 59 -5.87 -1.99 -11.68
N TRP A 60 -6.31 -1.05 -10.85
CA TRP A 60 -6.71 -1.32 -9.47
C TRP A 60 -8.19 -1.66 -9.29
N THR A 61 -9.02 -1.46 -10.32
CA THR A 61 -10.49 -1.65 -10.24
C THR A 61 -10.85 -3.08 -9.87
N ASN A 62 -10.20 -4.08 -10.47
CA ASN A 62 -10.48 -5.49 -10.15
C ASN A 62 -10.15 -5.83 -8.69
N MET A 63 -9.02 -5.31 -8.18
CA MET A 63 -8.63 -5.49 -6.78
C MET A 63 -9.61 -4.79 -5.83
N ALA A 64 -9.98 -3.54 -6.14
CA ALA A 64 -10.96 -2.79 -5.38
C ALA A 64 -12.30 -3.55 -5.28
N ASN A 65 -12.83 -4.04 -6.40
CA ASN A 65 -14.06 -4.84 -6.44
C ASN A 65 -13.96 -6.11 -5.60
N LYS A 66 -12.84 -6.84 -5.67
CA LYS A 66 -12.62 -8.05 -4.87
C LYS A 66 -12.59 -7.75 -3.38
N LEU A 67 -11.90 -6.67 -2.95
CA LEU A 67 -11.87 -6.25 -1.55
C LEU A 67 -13.26 -5.84 -1.07
N ILE A 68 -13.96 -5.02 -1.84
CA ILE A 68 -15.32 -4.56 -1.52
C ILE A 68 -16.26 -5.76 -1.33
N LYS A 69 -16.30 -6.67 -2.29
CA LYS A 69 -17.16 -7.87 -2.24
C LYS A 69 -16.77 -8.78 -1.08
N HIS A 70 -15.47 -9.06 -0.91
CA HIS A 70 -14.99 -10.01 0.08
C HIS A 70 -15.21 -9.54 1.52
N TYR A 71 -14.91 -8.27 1.79
CA TYR A 71 -15.05 -7.68 3.12
C TYR A 71 -16.41 -7.03 3.35
N LYS A 72 -17.32 -7.12 2.37
CA LYS A 72 -18.66 -6.54 2.41
C LYS A 72 -18.64 -5.04 2.76
N LEU A 73 -17.72 -4.31 2.10
CA LEU A 73 -17.55 -2.89 2.34
C LEU A 73 -18.75 -2.10 1.80
N SER A 74 -19.20 -1.11 2.55
CA SER A 74 -20.35 -0.27 2.24
C SER A 74 -20.00 1.23 2.37
N GLN A 75 -20.95 2.09 2.09
CA GLN A 75 -20.82 3.54 2.22
C GLN A 75 -20.43 4.02 3.64
N ASN A 76 -20.76 3.24 4.67
CA ASN A 76 -20.45 3.55 6.06
C ASN A 76 -19.09 2.96 6.51
N SER A 77 -18.46 2.16 5.69
CA SER A 77 -17.18 1.50 6.04
C SER A 77 -16.04 2.50 6.14
N LYS A 78 -15.08 2.17 6.99
CA LYS A 78 -13.84 2.92 7.20
C LYS A 78 -12.65 2.03 6.82
N ILE A 79 -11.77 2.54 5.98
CA ILE A 79 -10.58 1.81 5.49
C ILE A 79 -9.32 2.58 5.82
N LEU A 80 -8.29 1.87 6.27
CA LEU A 80 -6.92 2.36 6.37
C LEU A 80 -6.04 1.56 5.41
N ASP A 81 -5.19 2.26 4.63
CA ASP A 81 -4.14 1.64 3.82
C ASP A 81 -2.76 2.08 4.32
N ILE A 82 -1.99 1.12 4.83
CA ILE A 82 -0.64 1.32 5.38
C ILE A 82 0.40 1.02 4.30
N GLY A 83 1.14 2.06 3.89
CA GLY A 83 2.02 2.00 2.72
C GLY A 83 1.24 2.22 1.43
N CYS A 84 0.31 3.18 1.44
CA CYS A 84 -0.62 3.41 0.34
C CYS A 84 0.03 3.95 -0.95
N GLY A 85 1.28 4.37 -0.91
CA GLY A 85 1.96 5.00 -2.03
C GLY A 85 1.23 6.25 -2.53
N LYS A 86 0.96 6.33 -3.84
CA LYS A 86 0.15 7.41 -4.44
C LYS A 86 -1.37 7.22 -4.25
N GLY A 87 -1.81 6.22 -3.46
CA GLY A 87 -3.20 6.00 -3.06
C GLY A 87 -4.12 5.46 -4.16
N TYR A 88 -3.60 4.86 -5.22
CA TYR A 88 -4.41 4.47 -6.38
C TYR A 88 -5.47 3.42 -6.08
N LEU A 89 -5.20 2.47 -5.16
CA LEU A 89 -6.21 1.51 -4.70
C LEU A 89 -7.34 2.20 -3.93
N LEU A 90 -6.99 3.10 -3.00
CA LEU A 90 -7.98 3.88 -2.25
C LEU A 90 -8.81 4.78 -3.17
N TYR A 91 -8.19 5.36 -4.22
CA TYR A 91 -8.90 6.13 -5.23
C TYR A 91 -9.96 5.30 -5.96
N GLU A 92 -9.62 4.09 -6.41
CA GLU A 92 -10.59 3.20 -7.07
C GLU A 92 -11.71 2.76 -6.10
N ILE A 93 -11.38 2.43 -4.85
CA ILE A 93 -12.41 2.10 -3.84
C ILE A 93 -13.35 3.30 -3.63
N LYS A 94 -12.80 4.51 -3.47
CA LYS A 94 -13.59 5.74 -3.28
C LYS A 94 -14.44 6.08 -4.48
N LYS A 95 -13.98 5.77 -5.69
CA LYS A 95 -14.75 5.94 -6.93
C LYS A 95 -15.94 4.98 -7.02
N ILE A 96 -15.76 3.73 -6.55
CA ILE A 96 -16.84 2.71 -6.54
C ILE A 96 -17.84 3.01 -5.42
N ILE A 97 -17.37 3.43 -4.24
CA ILE A 97 -18.21 3.78 -3.08
C ILE A 97 -17.88 5.22 -2.64
N PRO A 98 -18.53 6.25 -3.22
CA PRO A 98 -18.16 7.65 -2.98
C PRO A 98 -18.23 8.11 -1.52
N SER A 99 -19.11 7.55 -0.72
CA SER A 99 -19.30 7.92 0.70
C SER A 99 -18.34 7.22 1.66
N ILE A 100 -17.62 6.17 1.21
CA ILE A 100 -16.73 5.39 2.08
C ILE A 100 -15.64 6.29 2.72
N LYS A 101 -15.33 6.05 3.98
CA LYS A 101 -14.26 6.77 4.67
C LYS A 101 -12.93 6.06 4.44
N ILE A 102 -11.99 6.76 3.84
CA ILE A 102 -10.65 6.24 3.55
C ILE A 102 -9.59 7.04 4.28
N VAL A 103 -8.55 6.37 4.73
CA VAL A 103 -7.31 6.95 5.23
C VAL A 103 -6.15 6.19 4.58
N GLY A 104 -5.18 6.91 4.04
CA GLY A 104 -3.94 6.31 3.53
C GLY A 104 -2.74 6.92 4.23
N ILE A 105 -1.77 6.10 4.57
CA ILE A 105 -0.48 6.57 5.08
C ILE A 105 0.67 5.99 4.26
N ASP A 106 1.68 6.80 4.04
CA ASP A 106 2.94 6.39 3.45
C ASP A 106 4.10 7.23 4.00
N ILE A 107 5.29 6.64 4.09
CA ILE A 107 6.49 7.36 4.50
C ILE A 107 6.95 8.36 3.43
N SER A 108 6.57 8.13 2.18
CA SER A 108 6.98 8.91 1.02
C SER A 108 6.16 10.19 0.87
N LYS A 109 6.75 11.33 1.26
CA LYS A 109 6.19 12.65 0.96
C LYS A 109 5.98 12.85 -0.55
N TYR A 110 6.88 12.30 -1.38
CA TYR A 110 6.75 12.37 -2.84
C TYR A 110 5.50 11.64 -3.33
N ALA A 111 5.26 10.42 -2.85
CA ALA A 111 4.08 9.65 -3.26
C ALA A 111 2.77 10.36 -2.87
N ILE A 112 2.67 10.82 -1.63
CA ILE A 112 1.49 11.56 -1.15
C ILE A 112 1.26 12.83 -1.96
N ASN A 113 2.32 13.60 -2.25
CA ASN A 113 2.19 14.83 -3.04
C ASN A 113 1.77 14.58 -4.49
N ASN A 114 2.09 13.40 -5.05
CA ASN A 114 1.74 12.99 -6.41
C ASN A 114 0.53 12.04 -6.47
N SER A 115 -0.31 12.05 -5.45
CA SER A 115 -1.58 11.33 -5.42
C SER A 115 -2.66 12.04 -6.25
N LYS A 116 -3.78 11.36 -6.47
CA LYS A 116 -4.98 11.95 -7.08
C LYS A 116 -5.56 13.06 -6.19
N LYS A 117 -5.96 14.19 -6.80
CA LYS A 117 -6.49 15.36 -6.09
C LYS A 117 -7.70 15.01 -5.23
N GLU A 118 -8.56 14.12 -5.73
CA GLU A 118 -9.84 13.71 -5.12
C GLU A 118 -9.66 13.03 -3.75
N ILE A 119 -8.52 12.37 -3.54
CA ILE A 119 -8.24 11.65 -2.29
C ILE A 119 -7.09 12.25 -1.48
N LYS A 120 -6.44 13.28 -1.99
CA LYS A 120 -5.23 13.86 -1.37
C LYS A 120 -5.43 14.24 0.09
N LYS A 121 -6.61 14.76 0.45
CA LYS A 121 -6.97 15.13 1.82
C LYS A 121 -7.10 13.94 2.78
N CYS A 122 -7.19 12.73 2.24
CA CYS A 122 -7.29 11.49 3.01
C CYS A 122 -5.95 10.76 3.15
N LEU A 123 -4.87 11.31 2.59
CA LEU A 123 -3.55 10.69 2.58
C LEU A 123 -2.56 11.49 3.42
N PHE A 124 -1.77 10.81 4.25
CA PHE A 124 -0.86 11.44 5.20
C PHE A 124 0.54 10.85 5.11
N VAL A 125 1.55 11.72 5.25
CA VAL A 125 2.94 11.28 5.40
C VAL A 125 3.12 10.78 6.82
N LYS A 126 3.29 9.46 6.98
CA LYS A 126 3.40 8.80 8.28
C LYS A 126 4.10 7.46 8.13
N LYS A 127 4.93 7.10 9.12
CA LYS A 127 5.54 5.76 9.18
C LYS A 127 4.51 4.73 9.67
N ALA A 128 4.62 3.50 9.20
CA ALA A 128 3.73 2.42 9.62
C ALA A 128 3.79 2.15 11.13
N GLN A 129 4.97 2.28 11.73
CA GLN A 129 5.23 2.05 13.17
C GLN A 129 4.91 3.24 14.07
N ASP A 130 4.50 4.40 13.53
CA ASP A 130 4.10 5.55 14.33
C ASP A 130 2.82 5.26 15.11
N LYS A 131 2.64 5.91 16.27
CA LYS A 131 1.45 5.73 17.10
C LYS A 131 0.18 6.16 16.37
N PHE A 132 -0.82 5.29 16.35
CA PHE A 132 -2.16 5.57 15.87
C PHE A 132 -3.08 5.89 17.06
N ARG A 133 -3.89 6.96 16.91
CA ARG A 133 -4.86 7.38 17.95
C ARG A 133 -6.28 6.97 17.56
N TYR A 134 -6.43 5.71 17.14
CA TYR A 134 -7.74 5.13 16.83
C TYR A 134 -8.17 4.18 17.94
N GLN A 135 -9.47 4.10 18.16
CA GLN A 135 -10.07 3.15 19.09
C GLN A 135 -9.98 1.72 18.53
N LYS A 136 -10.21 0.75 19.41
CA LYS A 136 -10.32 -0.66 19.02
C LYS A 136 -11.40 -0.81 17.94
N ASP A 137 -11.11 -1.63 16.93
CA ASP A 137 -12.03 -1.96 15.83
C ASP A 137 -12.58 -0.74 15.05
N TYR A 138 -11.83 0.37 15.03
CA TYR A 138 -12.25 1.60 14.36
C TYR A 138 -12.38 1.44 12.84
N PHE A 139 -11.48 0.68 12.22
CA PHE A 139 -11.51 0.42 10.79
C PHE A 139 -12.19 -0.92 10.48
N ASP A 140 -13.10 -0.92 9.51
CA ASP A 140 -13.72 -2.15 9.01
C ASP A 140 -12.70 -3.00 8.25
N LEU A 141 -11.73 -2.34 7.58
CA LEU A 141 -10.62 -3.00 6.90
C LEU A 141 -9.34 -2.18 7.04
N VAL A 142 -8.25 -2.83 7.44
CA VAL A 142 -6.89 -2.31 7.28
C VAL A 142 -6.19 -3.09 6.17
N ILE A 143 -5.63 -2.36 5.20
CA ILE A 143 -4.89 -2.90 4.06
C ILE A 143 -3.42 -2.58 4.25
N SER A 144 -2.53 -3.50 3.90
CA SER A 144 -1.12 -3.22 3.68
C SER A 144 -0.58 -4.12 2.58
N MET A 145 -0.05 -3.53 1.51
CA MET A 145 0.41 -4.26 0.34
C MET A 145 1.82 -3.83 -0.03
N GLY A 146 2.75 -4.81 -0.03
CA GLY A 146 4.16 -4.56 -0.40
C GLY A 146 4.86 -3.54 0.52
N CYS A 147 4.43 -3.39 1.78
CA CYS A 147 4.98 -2.40 2.71
C CYS A 147 5.68 -3.05 3.91
N LEU A 148 4.99 -3.94 4.63
CA LEU A 148 5.43 -4.40 5.95
C LEU A 148 6.72 -5.22 5.92
N HIS A 149 7.05 -5.89 4.83
CA HIS A 149 8.30 -6.64 4.68
C HIS A 149 9.56 -5.73 4.66
N ASN A 150 9.39 -4.42 4.51
CA ASN A 150 10.49 -3.46 4.58
C ASN A 150 10.82 -3.00 6.01
N LEU A 151 10.03 -3.42 7.00
CA LEU A 151 10.22 -3.02 8.40
C LEU A 151 11.22 -3.95 9.10
N PHE A 152 11.95 -3.41 10.06
CA PHE A 152 12.69 -4.23 11.02
C PHE A 152 11.71 -5.05 11.87
N LEU A 153 12.13 -6.23 12.33
CA LEU A 153 11.29 -7.16 13.08
C LEU A 153 10.59 -6.52 14.28
N TYR A 154 11.29 -5.66 15.01
CA TYR A 154 10.73 -4.94 16.16
C TYR A 154 9.59 -4.00 15.76
N ASP A 155 9.76 -3.24 14.69
CA ASP A 155 8.73 -2.33 14.17
C ASP A 155 7.57 -3.11 13.55
N LEU A 156 7.85 -4.19 12.83
CA LEU A 156 6.83 -5.09 12.28
C LEU A 156 5.91 -5.62 13.39
N LYS A 157 6.49 -6.08 14.51
CA LYS A 157 5.72 -6.54 15.67
C LYS A 157 4.77 -5.46 16.18
N LYS A 158 5.25 -4.22 16.35
CA LYS A 158 4.41 -3.08 16.77
C LYS A 158 3.26 -2.83 15.80
N VAL A 159 3.56 -2.83 14.49
CA VAL A 159 2.55 -2.58 13.46
C VAL A 159 1.48 -3.66 13.46
N ILE A 160 1.85 -4.94 13.56
CA ILE A 160 0.88 -6.03 13.61
C ILE A 160 -0.02 -5.93 14.84
N ILE A 161 0.54 -5.63 16.02
CA ILE A 161 -0.25 -5.39 17.24
C ILE A 161 -1.22 -4.22 17.03
N THR A 162 -0.74 -3.13 16.43
CA THR A 162 -1.58 -1.95 16.15
C THR A 162 -2.71 -2.30 15.19
N ILE A 163 -2.40 -2.99 14.07
CA ILE A 163 -3.42 -3.42 13.10
C ILE A 163 -4.47 -4.29 13.77
N ASN A 164 -4.06 -5.28 14.57
CA ASN A 164 -4.99 -6.17 15.30
C ASN A 164 -5.87 -5.41 16.29
N TYR A 165 -5.40 -4.30 16.83
CA TYR A 165 -6.18 -3.47 17.75
C TYR A 165 -7.21 -2.58 17.02
N ILE A 166 -6.78 -1.90 15.94
CA ILE A 166 -7.62 -0.88 15.28
C ILE A 166 -8.53 -1.42 14.17
N ALA A 167 -8.32 -2.67 13.74
CA ALA A 167 -9.00 -3.26 12.59
C ALA A 167 -9.96 -4.37 12.98
N LYS A 168 -11.20 -4.33 12.49
CA LYS A 168 -12.11 -5.50 12.51
C LYS A 168 -11.59 -6.62 11.60
N LYS A 169 -11.01 -6.26 10.46
CA LYS A 169 -10.42 -7.18 9.48
C LYS A 169 -9.17 -6.55 8.86
N SER A 170 -8.23 -7.37 8.44
CA SER A 170 -7.03 -6.91 7.75
C SER A 170 -6.73 -7.74 6.51
N TYR A 171 -6.13 -7.09 5.51
CA TYR A 171 -5.54 -7.71 4.32
C TYR A 171 -4.08 -7.27 4.21
N ILE A 172 -3.18 -8.20 4.44
CA ILE A 172 -1.73 -7.97 4.38
C ILE A 172 -1.16 -8.83 3.26
N MET A 173 -0.50 -8.17 2.31
CA MET A 173 0.25 -8.81 1.24
C MET A 173 1.74 -8.50 1.42
N VAL A 174 2.54 -9.54 1.46
CA VAL A 174 4.01 -9.48 1.44
C VAL A 174 4.51 -10.08 0.13
N GLU A 175 5.58 -9.51 -0.45
CA GLU A 175 6.26 -10.01 -1.65
C GLU A 175 7.57 -10.73 -1.27
#